data_dbe2b9df8db9d21c69a8e84ba2ffaccf
#
_entry.id   dbe2b9df8db9d21c69a8e84ba2ffaccf
#
_cell.length_a   1.000
_cell.length_b   1.000
_cell.length_c   1.000
_cell.angle_alpha   90.00
_cell.angle_beta   90.00
_cell.angle_gamma   90.00
#
_symmetry.space_group_name_H-M   'P 1'
#
loop_
_entity.id
_entity.type
_entity.pdbx_description
1 polymer ?
#
loop_
_entity_poly.entity_id
_entity_poly.type
_entity_poly.pdbx_seq_one_letter_code
_entity_poly.pdbx_strand_id
1 'polypeptide(L)'
;MEVNNPPVISDLLTSYTLDENIAEIATFSVTDPESNQLTIGVSGDDSAGFSVVSNLLYFEGGLNYESPSDSNADNVYTVTVFADDGFNRSTQDVEITVSDVPESPEFVGLDSNVFVEENVRIVTPISVADPEGSGVSWGISGGVDKALFRTLSVDAANGSIAFIDFDGADYEEPNDANSDGVYELQVRAVEDTPEALETILDLLITVTD
;
A
#
# COMPACT_ATOMS: atom_id res chain seq x y z
N MET A 1 29.85 2.18 47.66
CA MET A 1 28.77 2.57 46.72
C MET A 1 29.19 1.95 45.41
N GLU A 2 28.44 1.00 44.88
CA GLU A 2 28.71 0.45 43.56
C GLU A 2 28.50 1.55 42.52
N VAL A 3 29.36 1.60 41.52
CA VAL A 3 29.23 2.60 40.42
C VAL A 3 28.24 2.00 39.43
N ASN A 4 27.16 2.70 39.17
CA ASN A 4 26.22 2.28 38.13
C ASN A 4 26.78 2.70 36.77
N ASN A 5 26.95 1.73 35.89
CA ASN A 5 27.43 1.94 34.53
C ASN A 5 26.23 2.10 33.55
N PRO A 6 26.39 2.82 32.44
CA PRO A 6 25.31 2.95 31.46
C PRO A 6 25.03 1.65 30.72
N PRO A 7 23.81 1.43 30.25
CA PRO A 7 23.48 0.34 29.35
C PRO A 7 24.33 0.36 28.08
N VAL A 8 24.50 -0.78 27.45
CA VAL A 8 25.25 -0.91 26.19
C VAL A 8 24.32 -1.36 25.08
N ILE A 9 24.22 -0.54 24.04
CA ILE A 9 23.52 -0.89 22.78
C ILE A 9 24.56 -1.49 21.84
N SER A 10 24.29 -2.66 21.25
CA SER A 10 25.18 -3.35 20.32
C SER A 10 24.39 -3.95 19.16
N ASP A 11 25.08 -4.32 18.09
CA ASP A 11 24.52 -4.90 16.86
C ASP A 11 23.55 -3.99 16.10
N LEU A 12 23.45 -2.71 16.47
CA LEU A 12 22.69 -1.68 15.74
C LEU A 12 23.64 -0.88 14.86
N LEU A 13 23.40 -0.87 13.54
CA LEU A 13 24.20 -0.05 12.63
C LEU A 13 23.78 1.43 12.72
N THR A 14 24.65 2.33 12.28
CA THR A 14 24.36 3.77 12.23
C THR A 14 23.59 4.16 10.98
N SER A 15 23.50 3.28 9.98
CA SER A 15 22.73 3.52 8.76
C SER A 15 22.20 2.23 8.16
N TYR A 16 21.01 2.35 7.55
CA TYR A 16 20.32 1.29 6.79
C TYR A 16 19.81 1.90 5.48
N THR A 17 19.82 1.09 4.43
CA THR A 17 19.06 1.35 3.21
C THR A 17 18.10 0.19 3.02
N LEU A 18 16.83 0.47 2.93
CA LEU A 18 15.75 -0.51 2.89
C LEU A 18 14.82 -0.18 1.73
N ASP A 19 14.29 -1.20 1.12
CA ASP A 19 13.18 -1.03 0.20
C ASP A 19 11.94 -0.56 0.99
N GLU A 20 11.07 0.19 0.36
CA GLU A 20 9.82 0.59 0.97
C GLU A 20 8.92 -0.61 1.33
N ASN A 21 7.81 -0.33 2.01
CA ASN A 21 6.85 -1.33 2.49
C ASN A 21 7.44 -2.32 3.53
N ILE A 22 8.68 -2.08 4.00
CA ILE A 22 9.31 -2.85 5.07
C ILE A 22 9.02 -2.17 6.41
N ALA A 23 8.46 -2.94 7.37
CA ALA A 23 8.18 -2.48 8.73
C ALA A 23 9.33 -2.79 9.70
N GLU A 24 10.02 -3.90 9.54
CA GLU A 24 11.10 -4.36 10.40
C GLU A 24 12.45 -3.81 9.92
N ILE A 25 13.04 -2.88 10.70
CA ILE A 25 14.26 -2.17 10.30
C ILE A 25 15.50 -2.94 10.73
N ALA A 26 15.63 -3.21 12.03
CA ALA A 26 16.83 -3.84 12.58
C ALA A 26 16.57 -4.51 13.93
N THR A 27 17.18 -5.67 14.14
CA THR A 27 17.31 -6.26 15.47
C THR A 27 18.65 -5.84 16.09
N PHE A 28 18.66 -5.62 17.39
CA PHE A 28 19.86 -5.22 18.13
C PHE A 28 19.87 -5.83 19.53
N SER A 29 20.95 -5.62 20.26
CA SER A 29 21.10 -6.11 21.62
C SER A 29 21.29 -4.96 22.59
N VAL A 30 20.71 -5.08 23.79
CA VAL A 30 20.92 -4.13 24.89
C VAL A 30 21.29 -4.94 26.13
N THR A 31 22.37 -4.56 26.77
CA THR A 31 22.83 -5.17 28.02
C THR A 31 23.13 -4.09 29.05
N ASP A 32 22.95 -4.41 30.31
CA ASP A 32 23.34 -3.57 31.45
C ASP A 32 24.29 -4.33 32.36
N PRO A 33 25.44 -3.74 32.70
CA PRO A 33 26.46 -4.43 33.55
C PRO A 33 25.93 -4.82 34.92
N GLU A 34 25.04 -4.04 35.50
CA GLU A 34 24.43 -4.27 36.80
C GLU A 34 23.11 -5.05 36.71
N SER A 35 22.66 -5.38 35.49
CA SER A 35 21.39 -6.06 35.20
C SER A 35 20.17 -5.29 35.68
N ASN A 36 20.21 -3.97 35.58
CA ASN A 36 19.07 -3.07 35.89
C ASN A 36 17.91 -3.29 34.90
N GLN A 37 16.73 -2.91 35.33
CA GLN A 37 15.57 -2.88 34.43
C GLN A 37 15.76 -1.75 33.41
N LEU A 38 15.69 -2.09 32.12
CA LEU A 38 15.91 -1.15 31.04
C LEU A 38 14.58 -0.64 30.45
N THR A 39 14.55 0.65 30.14
CA THR A 39 13.57 1.27 29.26
C THR A 39 14.25 1.51 27.91
N ILE A 40 13.73 0.92 26.85
CA ILE A 40 14.27 1.04 25.51
C ILE A 40 13.21 1.74 24.64
N GLY A 41 13.64 2.67 23.77
CA GLY A 41 12.73 3.39 22.91
C GLY A 41 13.43 4.17 21.82
N VAL A 42 12.63 4.96 21.10
CA VAL A 42 13.07 5.83 20.00
C VAL A 42 12.73 7.27 20.32
N SER A 43 13.55 8.19 19.85
CA SER A 43 13.36 9.64 19.95
C SER A 43 13.99 10.33 18.71
N GLY A 44 13.77 11.61 18.54
CA GLY A 44 14.24 12.40 17.39
C GLY A 44 13.08 12.96 16.58
N ASP A 45 13.38 13.83 15.64
CA ASP A 45 12.37 14.57 14.86
C ASP A 45 11.53 13.63 13.97
N ASP A 46 12.15 12.56 13.43
CA ASP A 46 11.50 11.55 12.59
C ASP A 46 11.02 10.32 13.38
N SER A 47 11.03 10.37 14.72
CA SER A 47 10.68 9.21 15.55
C SER A 47 9.20 8.81 15.52
N ALA A 48 8.33 9.62 14.93
CA ALA A 48 6.92 9.31 14.78
C ALA A 48 6.73 8.04 13.92
N GLY A 49 5.95 7.09 14.43
CA GLY A 49 5.76 5.79 13.77
C GLY A 49 6.84 4.74 14.10
N PHE A 50 8.02 5.14 14.59
CA PHE A 50 9.03 4.20 15.04
C PHE A 50 8.78 3.72 16.47
N SER A 51 9.07 2.47 16.71
CA SER A 51 9.04 1.86 18.04
C SER A 51 10.11 0.77 18.19
N VAL A 52 10.36 0.37 19.43
CA VAL A 52 11.21 -0.79 19.74
C VAL A 52 10.37 -1.84 20.43
N VAL A 53 10.26 -3.01 19.83
CA VAL A 53 9.54 -4.17 20.37
C VAL A 53 10.49 -5.36 20.43
N SER A 54 10.78 -5.86 21.65
CA SER A 54 11.69 -6.99 21.83
C SER A 54 13.05 -6.81 21.13
N ASN A 55 13.65 -5.63 21.25
CA ASN A 55 14.89 -5.22 20.60
C ASN A 55 14.86 -5.22 19.05
N LEU A 56 13.70 -5.12 18.47
CA LEU A 56 13.49 -4.86 17.05
C LEU A 56 13.10 -3.39 16.89
N LEU A 57 13.89 -2.62 16.15
CA LEU A 57 13.50 -1.31 15.64
C LEU A 57 12.53 -1.51 14.49
N TYR A 58 11.37 -0.89 14.57
CA TYR A 58 10.24 -1.18 13.73
C TYR A 58 9.48 0.12 13.41
N PHE A 59 8.88 0.22 12.22
CA PHE A 59 8.02 1.31 11.79
C PHE A 59 6.59 0.79 11.53
N GLU A 60 5.59 1.45 12.12
CA GLU A 60 4.20 1.01 12.02
C GLU A 60 3.64 1.25 10.60
N GLY A 61 3.18 0.18 9.96
CA GLY A 61 2.60 0.20 8.61
C GLY A 61 3.61 0.03 7.47
N GLY A 62 4.92 0.09 7.76
CA GLY A 62 5.98 0.12 6.74
C GLY A 62 6.27 1.53 6.24
N LEU A 63 7.50 1.74 5.78
CA LEU A 63 7.94 2.99 5.17
C LEU A 63 7.41 3.03 3.72
N ASN A 64 6.95 4.19 3.26
CA ASN A 64 6.43 4.39 1.90
C ASN A 64 7.22 5.51 1.23
N TYR A 65 7.73 5.26 0.03
CA TYR A 65 8.61 6.18 -0.69
C TYR A 65 7.85 7.36 -1.29
N GLU A 66 6.65 7.14 -1.84
CA GLU A 66 5.80 8.16 -2.47
C GLU A 66 5.12 9.05 -1.43
N SER A 67 5.01 8.56 -0.18
CA SER A 67 4.37 9.28 0.92
C SER A 67 5.24 9.29 2.17
N PRO A 68 6.45 9.89 2.10
CA PRO A 68 7.37 9.91 3.22
C PRO A 68 6.80 10.70 4.40
N SER A 69 7.01 10.18 5.60
CA SER A 69 6.55 10.79 6.85
C SER A 69 7.70 11.37 7.69
N ASP A 70 8.91 11.42 7.13
CA ASP A 70 10.05 12.15 7.70
C ASP A 70 9.80 13.67 7.69
N SER A 71 10.56 14.38 8.48
CA SER A 71 10.33 15.81 8.76
C SER A 71 10.53 16.74 7.56
N ASN A 72 11.28 16.32 6.54
CA ASN A 72 11.62 17.10 5.34
C ASN A 72 11.20 16.42 4.03
N ALA A 73 10.58 15.24 4.10
CA ALA A 73 10.06 14.46 2.98
C ALA A 73 11.14 14.13 1.92
N ASP A 74 12.34 13.72 2.36
CA ASP A 74 13.44 13.30 1.49
C ASP A 74 13.71 11.78 1.52
N ASN A 75 12.85 11.01 2.20
CA ASN A 75 12.98 9.56 2.37
C ASN A 75 14.22 9.14 3.19
N VAL A 76 14.75 10.05 4.00
CA VAL A 76 15.84 9.80 4.93
C VAL A 76 15.38 10.12 6.35
N TYR A 77 15.13 9.08 7.13
CA TYR A 77 14.69 9.18 8.51
C TYR A 77 15.90 9.16 9.45
N THR A 78 15.99 10.13 10.34
CA THR A 78 17.00 10.15 11.40
C THR A 78 16.35 9.99 12.76
N VAL A 79 16.63 8.86 13.41
CA VAL A 79 16.09 8.53 14.72
C VAL A 79 17.20 8.21 15.72
N THR A 80 16.93 8.43 17.00
CA THR A 80 17.83 8.09 18.10
C THR A 80 17.22 6.96 18.90
N VAL A 81 17.82 5.76 18.84
CA VAL A 81 17.50 4.64 19.73
C VAL A 81 18.15 4.89 21.08
N PHE A 82 17.43 4.67 22.16
CA PHE A 82 17.96 4.83 23.51
C PHE A 82 17.69 3.63 24.40
N ALA A 83 18.58 3.42 25.36
CA ALA A 83 18.40 2.51 26.48
C ALA A 83 18.68 3.29 27.80
N ASP A 84 17.79 3.18 28.79
CA ASP A 84 17.79 3.92 30.04
C ASP A 84 17.58 2.95 31.20
N ASP A 85 18.50 2.95 32.16
CA ASP A 85 18.49 2.10 33.36
C ASP A 85 17.86 2.81 34.60
N GLY A 86 17.34 4.03 34.39
CA GLY A 86 16.81 4.89 35.45
C GLY A 86 17.86 5.78 36.13
N PHE A 87 19.15 5.64 35.82
CA PHE A 87 20.26 6.45 36.30
C PHE A 87 21.08 7.02 35.13
N ASN A 88 21.32 6.22 34.14
CA ASN A 88 22.10 6.54 32.94
C ASN A 88 21.33 6.18 31.68
N ARG A 89 21.54 6.93 30.63
CA ARG A 89 20.96 6.68 29.29
C ARG A 89 22.08 6.57 28.27
N SER A 90 22.02 5.53 27.46
CA SER A 90 22.83 5.35 26.26
C SER A 90 21.97 5.60 25.04
N THR A 91 22.55 6.20 24.01
CA THR A 91 21.86 6.53 22.76
C THR A 91 22.69 6.12 21.55
N GLN A 92 22.00 5.83 20.45
CA GLN A 92 22.64 5.65 19.15
C GLN A 92 21.74 6.26 18.07
N ASP A 93 22.32 7.13 17.27
CA ASP A 93 21.65 7.68 16.10
C ASP A 93 21.69 6.68 14.95
N VAL A 94 20.57 6.57 14.26
CA VAL A 94 20.34 5.65 13.14
C VAL A 94 19.72 6.43 12.00
N GLU A 95 20.35 6.38 10.84
CA GLU A 95 19.84 6.91 9.58
C GLU A 95 19.22 5.77 8.77
N ILE A 96 18.02 5.96 8.26
CA ILE A 96 17.28 4.98 7.47
C ILE A 96 16.90 5.64 6.15
N THR A 97 17.51 5.20 5.06
CA THR A 97 17.16 5.63 3.70
C THR A 97 16.17 4.65 3.10
N VAL A 98 15.05 5.13 2.62
CA VAL A 98 14.04 4.34 1.91
C VAL A 98 14.34 4.36 0.42
N SER A 99 14.32 3.20 -0.20
CA SER A 99 14.48 3.01 -1.64
C SER A 99 13.13 2.74 -2.27
N ASP A 100 12.89 3.36 -3.40
CA ASP A 100 11.75 3.16 -4.28
C ASP A 100 11.71 1.73 -4.84
N VAL A 101 10.53 1.12 -4.85
CA VAL A 101 10.23 -0.18 -5.46
C VAL A 101 9.00 -0.02 -6.33
N PRO A 102 9.11 -0.19 -7.67
CA PRO A 102 7.97 0.00 -8.55
C PRO A 102 6.75 -0.82 -8.14
N GLU A 103 5.60 -0.20 -8.05
CA GLU A 103 4.33 -0.78 -7.64
C GLU A 103 3.34 -0.82 -8.80
N SER A 104 2.43 -1.78 -8.79
CA SER A 104 1.42 -1.90 -9.84
C SER A 104 0.33 -0.86 -9.70
N PRO A 105 -0.25 -0.37 -10.80
CA PRO A 105 -1.35 0.58 -10.77
C PRO A 105 -2.57 -0.01 -10.06
N GLU A 106 -3.36 0.84 -9.41
CA GLU A 106 -4.51 0.44 -8.62
C GLU A 106 -5.83 1.00 -9.16
N PHE A 107 -6.90 0.22 -9.07
CA PHE A 107 -8.27 0.70 -9.29
C PHE A 107 -8.76 1.44 -8.05
N VAL A 108 -8.98 2.75 -8.18
CA VAL A 108 -9.38 3.61 -7.05
C VAL A 108 -10.88 3.49 -6.79
N GLY A 109 -11.23 2.95 -5.62
CA GLY A 109 -12.64 2.89 -5.18
C GLY A 109 -13.53 1.96 -5.99
N LEU A 110 -12.97 1.02 -6.75
CA LEU A 110 -13.73 0.02 -7.49
C LEU A 110 -13.87 -1.26 -6.65
N ASP A 111 -15.11 -1.61 -6.32
CA ASP A 111 -15.42 -2.88 -5.69
C ASP A 111 -15.48 -4.00 -6.73
N SER A 112 -15.05 -5.21 -6.35
CA SER A 112 -15.16 -6.41 -7.20
C SER A 112 -16.59 -6.85 -7.43
N ASN A 113 -17.54 -6.38 -6.63
CA ASN A 113 -18.98 -6.63 -6.77
C ASN A 113 -19.70 -5.31 -7.01
N VAL A 114 -20.28 -5.15 -8.18
CA VAL A 114 -21.03 -3.96 -8.59
C VAL A 114 -22.48 -4.32 -8.75
N PHE A 115 -23.36 -3.49 -8.22
CA PHE A 115 -24.81 -3.61 -8.41
C PHE A 115 -25.30 -2.49 -9.32
N VAL A 116 -26.11 -2.81 -10.30
CA VAL A 116 -26.67 -1.86 -11.25
C VAL A 116 -28.15 -2.15 -11.43
N GLU A 117 -28.97 -1.11 -11.42
CA GLU A 117 -30.41 -1.27 -11.75
C GLU A 117 -30.56 -1.66 -13.23
N GLU A 118 -31.58 -2.44 -13.53
CA GLU A 118 -31.92 -2.74 -14.92
C GLU A 118 -32.16 -1.47 -15.75
N ASN A 119 -32.11 -1.61 -17.06
CA ASN A 119 -32.30 -0.49 -17.99
C ASN A 119 -31.31 0.69 -17.80
N VAL A 120 -30.23 0.47 -17.02
CA VAL A 120 -29.13 1.41 -16.83
C VAL A 120 -27.92 0.97 -17.65
N ARG A 121 -27.49 1.84 -18.57
CA ARG A 121 -26.39 1.54 -19.48
C ARG A 121 -25.01 1.64 -18.84
N ILE A 122 -24.79 2.66 -17.99
CA ILE A 122 -23.51 2.89 -17.34
C ILE A 122 -23.47 2.06 -16.04
N VAL A 123 -22.55 1.11 -16.00
CA VAL A 123 -22.44 0.16 -14.90
C VAL A 123 -21.69 0.77 -13.72
N THR A 124 -20.48 1.26 -13.96
CA THR A 124 -19.63 1.80 -12.90
C THR A 124 -18.58 2.75 -13.48
N PRO A 125 -18.25 3.84 -12.77
CA PRO A 125 -17.07 4.64 -13.09
C PRO A 125 -15.79 3.83 -12.80
N ILE A 126 -14.75 4.12 -13.55
CA ILE A 126 -13.40 3.58 -13.35
C ILE A 126 -12.45 4.74 -13.16
N SER A 127 -11.62 4.65 -12.16
CA SER A 127 -10.45 5.49 -11.96
C SER A 127 -9.25 4.59 -11.64
N VAL A 128 -8.13 4.87 -12.25
CA VAL A 128 -6.87 4.15 -12.02
C VAL A 128 -5.83 5.17 -11.58
N ALA A 129 -5.06 4.82 -10.57
CA ALA A 129 -3.91 5.58 -10.11
C ALA A 129 -2.69 4.67 -10.05
N ASP A 130 -1.55 5.28 -10.19
CA ASP A 130 -0.25 4.65 -10.02
C ASP A 130 0.45 5.31 -8.85
N PRO A 131 1.01 4.55 -7.89
CA PRO A 131 1.68 5.12 -6.72
C PRO A 131 2.83 6.07 -7.10
N GLU A 132 3.67 5.70 -8.06
CA GLU A 132 4.80 6.50 -8.55
C GLU A 132 4.36 7.67 -9.44
N GLY A 133 3.06 7.78 -9.73
CA GLY A 133 2.50 8.80 -10.60
C GLY A 133 2.81 8.60 -12.08
N SER A 134 3.16 7.37 -12.48
CA SER A 134 3.37 6.99 -13.88
C SER A 134 2.09 7.13 -14.70
N GLY A 135 2.21 7.25 -16.01
CA GLY A 135 1.07 7.18 -16.91
C GLY A 135 0.42 5.80 -16.85
N VAL A 136 -0.91 5.75 -16.82
CA VAL A 136 -1.66 4.50 -16.75
C VAL A 136 -2.70 4.42 -17.85
N SER A 137 -3.03 3.20 -18.24
CA SER A 137 -4.15 2.88 -19.12
C SER A 137 -4.95 1.70 -18.57
N TRP A 138 -6.24 1.63 -18.88
CA TRP A 138 -7.11 0.55 -18.44
C TRP A 138 -8.07 0.08 -19.52
N GLY A 139 -8.61 -1.13 -19.32
CA GLY A 139 -9.59 -1.69 -20.25
C GLY A 139 -10.20 -2.99 -19.77
N ILE A 140 -11.21 -3.47 -20.50
CA ILE A 140 -11.78 -4.80 -20.30
C ILE A 140 -10.85 -5.82 -20.95
N SER A 141 -10.22 -6.68 -20.16
CA SER A 141 -9.27 -7.69 -20.62
C SER A 141 -9.89 -9.07 -20.81
N GLY A 142 -10.91 -9.44 -20.03
CA GLY A 142 -11.50 -10.77 -19.99
C GLY A 142 -12.90 -10.83 -19.40
N GLY A 143 -13.28 -12.04 -18.96
CA GLY A 143 -14.61 -12.38 -18.47
C GLY A 143 -15.45 -13.03 -19.56
N VAL A 144 -16.36 -13.94 -19.13
CA VAL A 144 -17.22 -14.68 -20.09
C VAL A 144 -18.20 -13.76 -20.80
N ASP A 145 -18.61 -12.67 -20.14
CA ASP A 145 -19.61 -11.72 -20.62
C ASP A 145 -18.99 -10.47 -21.26
N LYS A 146 -17.65 -10.41 -21.42
CA LYS A 146 -16.96 -9.21 -21.93
C LYS A 146 -17.52 -8.66 -23.25
N ALA A 147 -18.11 -9.53 -24.08
CA ALA A 147 -18.66 -9.13 -25.36
C ALA A 147 -19.92 -8.24 -25.24
N LEU A 148 -20.54 -8.20 -24.06
CA LEU A 148 -21.73 -7.39 -23.78
C LEU A 148 -21.37 -5.98 -23.27
N PHE A 149 -20.07 -5.72 -23.05
CA PHE A 149 -19.59 -4.48 -22.43
C PHE A 149 -18.58 -3.73 -23.30
N ARG A 150 -18.44 -2.46 -22.99
CA ARG A 150 -17.42 -1.57 -23.57
C ARG A 150 -16.94 -0.56 -22.55
N THR A 151 -15.78 -0.01 -22.82
CA THR A 151 -15.24 1.13 -22.08
C THR A 151 -15.76 2.45 -22.67
N LEU A 152 -16.03 3.42 -21.81
CA LEU A 152 -16.27 4.81 -22.15
C LEU A 152 -15.16 5.63 -21.49
N SER A 153 -14.07 5.87 -22.20
CA SER A 153 -12.92 6.60 -21.66
C SER A 153 -13.18 8.11 -21.63
N VAL A 154 -12.79 8.74 -20.53
CA VAL A 154 -12.70 10.21 -20.39
C VAL A 154 -11.26 10.61 -20.70
N ASP A 155 -10.29 9.91 -20.14
CA ASP A 155 -8.85 9.99 -20.42
C ASP A 155 -8.21 8.59 -20.28
N ALA A 156 -6.89 8.50 -20.20
CA ALA A 156 -6.20 7.23 -20.09
C ALA A 156 -6.47 6.50 -18.76
N ALA A 157 -6.60 7.26 -17.66
CA ALA A 157 -6.80 6.74 -16.29
C ALA A 157 -8.28 6.65 -15.89
N ASN A 158 -9.17 7.39 -16.53
CA ASN A 158 -10.55 7.55 -16.12
C ASN A 158 -11.56 7.20 -17.20
N GLY A 159 -12.70 6.68 -16.79
CA GLY A 159 -13.80 6.35 -17.66
C GLY A 159 -14.97 5.66 -16.97
N SER A 160 -15.66 4.80 -17.69
CA SER A 160 -16.72 3.94 -17.15
C SER A 160 -16.82 2.66 -17.94
N ILE A 161 -17.30 1.61 -17.29
CA ILE A 161 -17.80 0.40 -17.93
C ILE A 161 -19.28 0.64 -18.27
N ALA A 162 -19.68 0.25 -19.46
CA ALA A 162 -21.05 0.36 -19.91
C ALA A 162 -21.46 -0.89 -20.71
N PHE A 163 -22.73 -1.23 -20.68
CA PHE A 163 -23.31 -2.20 -21.61
C PHE A 163 -23.22 -1.66 -23.05
N ILE A 164 -23.03 -2.56 -24.01
CA ILE A 164 -23.07 -2.24 -25.44
C ILE A 164 -24.48 -1.80 -25.83
N ASP A 165 -25.48 -2.52 -25.32
CA ASP A 165 -26.88 -2.14 -25.49
C ASP A 165 -27.15 -0.78 -24.83
N PHE A 166 -27.91 0.06 -25.56
CA PHE A 166 -28.24 1.38 -25.06
C PHE A 166 -29.28 1.36 -23.94
N ASP A 167 -30.10 0.33 -23.89
CA ASP A 167 -31.14 0.14 -22.90
C ASP A 167 -30.64 -0.55 -21.63
N GLY A 168 -29.34 -0.98 -21.62
CA GLY A 168 -28.76 -1.69 -20.47
C GLY A 168 -29.08 -3.17 -20.48
N ALA A 169 -29.03 -3.79 -19.29
CA ALA A 169 -29.47 -5.18 -19.08
C ALA A 169 -30.92 -5.21 -18.57
N ASP A 170 -31.61 -6.28 -18.85
CA ASP A 170 -32.98 -6.59 -18.42
C ASP A 170 -32.89 -7.63 -17.28
N TYR A 171 -33.55 -7.35 -16.16
CA TYR A 171 -33.54 -8.22 -14.99
C TYR A 171 -34.37 -9.49 -15.20
N GLU A 172 -35.50 -9.39 -15.90
CA GLU A 172 -36.36 -10.52 -16.19
C GLU A 172 -35.85 -11.41 -17.33
N GLU A 173 -35.06 -10.83 -18.26
CA GLU A 173 -34.49 -11.55 -19.41
C GLU A 173 -32.95 -11.34 -19.48
N PRO A 174 -32.18 -11.83 -18.47
CA PRO A 174 -30.74 -11.65 -18.44
C PRO A 174 -30.06 -12.36 -19.62
N ASN A 175 -29.12 -11.66 -20.27
CA ASN A 175 -28.41 -12.12 -21.46
C ASN A 175 -26.93 -12.44 -21.19
N ASP A 176 -26.54 -12.56 -19.90
CA ASP A 176 -25.26 -13.11 -19.47
C ASP A 176 -25.09 -14.57 -19.89
N ALA A 177 -23.88 -15.10 -19.82
CA ALA A 177 -23.52 -16.42 -20.36
C ALA A 177 -24.31 -17.60 -19.74
N ASN A 178 -24.73 -17.49 -18.48
CA ASN A 178 -25.47 -18.53 -17.75
C ASN A 178 -26.91 -18.12 -17.38
N SER A 179 -27.33 -16.91 -17.72
CA SER A 179 -28.66 -16.33 -17.48
C SER A 179 -29.06 -16.29 -16.01
N ASP A 180 -28.12 -15.94 -15.13
CA ASP A 180 -28.37 -15.78 -13.68
C ASP A 180 -28.44 -14.31 -13.24
N GLY A 181 -28.26 -13.35 -14.17
CA GLY A 181 -28.28 -11.92 -13.91
C GLY A 181 -26.97 -11.38 -13.31
N VAL A 182 -25.93 -12.22 -13.27
CA VAL A 182 -24.60 -11.84 -12.82
C VAL A 182 -23.62 -11.90 -13.98
N TYR A 183 -23.11 -10.77 -14.37
CA TYR A 183 -22.16 -10.63 -15.49
C TYR A 183 -20.74 -10.65 -14.99
N GLU A 184 -19.90 -11.50 -15.59
CA GLU A 184 -18.51 -11.70 -15.21
C GLU A 184 -17.55 -11.00 -16.17
N LEU A 185 -16.82 -10.02 -15.66
CA LEU A 185 -15.79 -9.28 -16.39
C LEU A 185 -14.42 -9.40 -15.73
N GLN A 186 -13.41 -9.12 -16.51
CA GLN A 186 -12.06 -8.88 -16.03
C GLN A 186 -11.59 -7.53 -16.57
N VAL A 187 -11.20 -6.63 -15.67
CA VAL A 187 -10.59 -5.35 -16.01
C VAL A 187 -9.11 -5.38 -15.72
N ARG A 188 -8.34 -4.67 -16.50
CA ARG A 188 -6.88 -4.58 -16.39
C ARG A 188 -6.46 -3.14 -16.41
N ALA A 189 -5.59 -2.76 -15.49
CA ALA A 189 -4.83 -1.51 -15.49
C ALA A 189 -3.36 -1.81 -15.78
N VAL A 190 -2.69 -0.93 -16.50
CA VAL A 190 -1.29 -1.11 -16.93
C VAL A 190 -0.60 0.23 -16.93
N GLU A 191 0.64 0.26 -16.48
CA GLU A 191 1.53 1.41 -16.60
C GLU A 191 2.05 1.62 -18.01
N ASP A 192 2.27 2.88 -18.36
CA ASP A 192 2.94 3.29 -19.60
C ASP A 192 4.48 3.36 -19.40
N THR A 193 5.06 2.39 -18.69
CA THR A 193 6.49 2.25 -18.41
C THR A 193 7.08 1.05 -19.14
N PRO A 194 8.41 0.94 -19.26
CA PRO A 194 9.04 -0.24 -19.86
C PRO A 194 8.78 -1.54 -19.09
N GLU A 195 8.61 -1.46 -17.78
CA GLU A 195 8.30 -2.57 -16.88
C GLU A 195 6.87 -3.04 -17.09
N ALA A 196 5.96 -2.11 -17.45
CA ALA A 196 4.54 -2.35 -17.75
C ALA A 196 3.85 -3.18 -16.66
N LEU A 197 4.05 -2.79 -15.40
CA LEU A 197 3.38 -3.43 -14.27
C LEU A 197 1.86 -3.34 -14.47
N GLU A 198 1.15 -4.34 -13.99
CA GLU A 198 -0.28 -4.44 -14.23
C GLU A 198 -1.06 -4.96 -13.04
N THR A 199 -2.30 -4.50 -12.93
CA THR A 199 -3.30 -5.04 -12.01
C THR A 199 -4.49 -5.54 -12.79
N ILE A 200 -4.94 -6.76 -12.46
CA ILE A 200 -6.13 -7.38 -13.03
C ILE A 200 -7.14 -7.58 -11.90
N LEU A 201 -8.37 -7.13 -12.11
CA LEU A 201 -9.48 -7.28 -11.18
C LEU A 201 -10.63 -8.04 -11.85
N ASP A 202 -11.07 -9.12 -11.22
CA ASP A 202 -12.31 -9.82 -11.57
C ASP A 202 -13.49 -9.02 -11.01
N LEU A 203 -14.44 -8.70 -11.87
CA LEU A 203 -15.59 -7.85 -11.58
C LEU A 203 -16.88 -8.63 -11.81
N LEU A 204 -17.68 -8.71 -10.77
CA LEU A 204 -19.04 -9.29 -10.82
C LEU A 204 -20.07 -8.15 -10.84
N ILE A 205 -20.89 -8.11 -11.88
CA ILE A 205 -21.93 -7.08 -12.05
C ILE A 205 -23.27 -7.77 -11.90
N THR A 206 -23.98 -7.46 -10.81
CA THR A 206 -25.32 -7.97 -10.54
C THR A 206 -26.36 -6.95 -10.97
N VAL A 207 -27.27 -7.36 -11.86
CA VAL A 207 -28.42 -6.52 -12.26
C VAL A 207 -29.53 -6.71 -11.25
N THR A 208 -30.17 -5.61 -10.87
CA THR A 208 -31.27 -5.56 -9.90
C THR A 208 -32.50 -4.94 -10.54
N ASP A 209 -33.70 -5.35 -10.08
CA ASP A 209 -34.99 -4.75 -10.43
C ASP A 209 -35.12 -3.29 -9.92
#